data_e3336463f13fdddec2e6965b6709dac9
#
_entry.id   e3336463f13fdddec2e6965b6709dac9
#
_cell.length_a   1.000
_cell.length_b   1.000
_cell.length_c   1.000
_cell.angle_alpha   90.00
_cell.angle_beta   90.00
_cell.angle_gamma   90.00
#
_symmetry.space_group_name_H-M   'P 1'
#
loop_
_entity.id
_entity.type
_entity.pdbx_description
1 polymer ?
#
loop_
_entity_poly.entity_id
_entity_poly.type
_entity_poly.pdbx_seq_one_letter_code
_entity_poly.pdbx_strand_id
1 'polypeptide(L)'
;MNLEETESLSEQIVKYISEQIISGELVEGERIQELRIAKELDVSRGSVREALLLLERTHLIEIFPRRGAIVSEMSAQQVKALFDTNMMLLGHIVQRISETWRAHEADQLQLLLEQLLEHVKAGDIEKFYDAIF
;
A
#
# COMPACT_ATOMS: atom_id res chain seq x y z
N MET A 1 -17.51 13.32 20.83
CA MET A 1 -17.40 11.86 21.01
C MET A 1 -16.23 11.43 20.17
N ASN A 2 -15.02 11.40 20.78
CA ASN A 2 -13.81 10.93 20.10
C ASN A 2 -13.93 9.42 19.97
N LEU A 3 -14.25 8.95 18.78
CA LEU A 3 -13.96 7.58 18.40
C LEU A 3 -12.45 7.59 18.09
N GLU A 4 -11.61 7.17 19.03
CA GLU A 4 -10.28 6.69 18.72
C GLU A 4 -10.51 5.49 17.79
N GLU A 5 -10.10 5.61 16.54
CA GLU A 5 -10.11 4.54 15.57
C GLU A 5 -9.09 3.49 16.03
N THR A 6 -9.54 2.61 16.92
CA THR A 6 -8.79 1.39 17.20
C THR A 6 -8.98 0.53 15.95
N GLU A 7 -7.90 0.31 15.19
CA GLU A 7 -7.91 -0.54 14.00
C GLU A 7 -8.62 -1.86 14.31
N SER A 8 -9.58 -2.21 13.49
CA SER A 8 -10.30 -3.49 13.64
C SER A 8 -9.33 -4.65 13.44
N LEU A 9 -9.63 -5.81 14.01
CA LEU A 9 -8.83 -7.02 13.82
C LEU A 9 -8.62 -7.33 12.32
N SER A 10 -9.65 -7.13 11.51
CA SER A 10 -9.57 -7.35 10.07
C SER A 10 -8.60 -6.38 9.38
N GLU A 11 -8.56 -5.12 9.80
CA GLU A 11 -7.60 -4.13 9.27
C GLU A 11 -6.15 -4.45 9.66
N GLN A 12 -5.91 -4.90 10.89
CA GLN A 12 -4.59 -5.36 11.32
C GLN A 12 -4.10 -6.56 10.49
N ILE A 13 -4.99 -7.51 10.18
CA ILE A 13 -4.67 -8.66 9.33
C ILE A 13 -4.41 -8.20 7.88
N VAL A 14 -5.20 -7.25 7.35
CA VAL A 14 -4.98 -6.65 6.03
C VAL A 14 -3.59 -6.03 5.96
N LYS A 15 -3.23 -5.21 6.94
CA LYS A 15 -1.92 -4.58 7.03
C LYS A 15 -0.79 -5.62 7.01
N TYR A 16 -0.87 -6.63 7.87
CA TYR A 16 0.10 -7.71 7.94
C TYR A 16 0.30 -8.42 6.60
N ILE A 17 -0.79 -8.81 5.91
CA ILE A 17 -0.70 -9.49 4.62
C ILE A 17 -0.15 -8.55 3.54
N SER A 18 -0.56 -7.27 3.55
CA SER A 18 -0.05 -6.26 2.62
C SER A 18 1.47 -6.06 2.76
N GLU A 19 1.98 -6.01 3.99
CA GLU A 19 3.40 -5.90 4.28
C GLU A 19 4.18 -7.10 3.73
N GLN A 20 3.65 -8.34 3.87
CA GLN A 20 4.28 -9.53 3.31
C GLN A 20 4.31 -9.53 1.76
N ILE A 21 3.29 -8.96 1.12
CA ILE A 21 3.26 -8.81 -0.34
C ILE A 21 4.26 -7.74 -0.78
N ILE A 22 4.28 -6.59 -0.12
CA ILE A 22 5.15 -5.47 -0.47
C ILE A 22 6.63 -5.81 -0.21
N SER A 23 6.93 -6.54 0.87
CA SER A 23 8.30 -7.02 1.17
C SER A 23 8.78 -8.15 0.25
N GLY A 24 7.84 -8.79 -0.49
CA GLY A 24 8.15 -9.93 -1.35
C GLY A 24 8.22 -11.27 -0.62
N GLU A 25 7.78 -11.35 0.63
CA GLU A 25 7.62 -12.62 1.35
C GLU A 25 6.50 -13.46 0.76
N LEU A 26 5.41 -12.81 0.32
CA LEU A 26 4.39 -13.38 -0.53
C LEU A 26 4.61 -12.89 -1.96
N VAL A 27 4.93 -13.79 -2.87
CA VAL A 27 5.26 -13.44 -4.25
C VAL A 27 4.04 -13.43 -5.17
N GLU A 28 4.13 -12.74 -6.30
CA GLU A 28 3.08 -12.72 -7.33
C GLU A 28 2.68 -14.14 -7.74
N GLY A 29 1.38 -14.39 -7.89
CA GLY A 29 0.81 -15.70 -8.21
C GLY A 29 0.77 -16.68 -7.04
N GLU A 30 1.36 -16.35 -5.89
CA GLU A 30 1.36 -17.24 -4.74
C GLU A 30 -0.02 -17.31 -4.09
N ARG A 31 -0.40 -18.52 -3.69
CA ARG A 31 -1.65 -18.75 -2.97
C ARG A 31 -1.49 -18.43 -1.49
N ILE A 32 -2.32 -17.55 -0.97
CA ILE A 32 -2.36 -17.20 0.45
C ILE A 32 -3.02 -18.34 1.24
N GLN A 33 -2.28 -18.87 2.19
CA GLN A 33 -2.75 -19.98 3.03
C GLN A 33 -3.44 -19.44 4.29
N GLU A 34 -4.78 -19.33 4.26
CA GLU A 34 -5.60 -18.84 5.40
C GLU A 34 -5.22 -19.49 6.74
N LEU A 35 -4.93 -20.79 6.72
CA LEU A 35 -4.61 -21.53 7.95
C LEU A 35 -3.23 -21.15 8.50
N ARG A 36 -2.26 -20.83 7.64
CA ARG A 36 -0.94 -20.36 8.03
C ARG A 36 -1.08 -19.00 8.74
N ILE A 37 -1.73 -18.05 8.07
CA ILE A 37 -1.96 -16.70 8.62
C ILE A 37 -2.74 -16.75 9.94
N ALA A 38 -3.80 -17.56 10.01
CA ALA A 38 -4.59 -17.72 11.23
C ALA A 38 -3.76 -18.22 12.42
N LYS A 39 -2.80 -19.13 12.17
CA LYS A 39 -1.89 -19.65 13.20
C LYS A 39 -0.81 -18.63 13.59
N GLU A 40 -0.24 -17.94 12.62
CA GLU A 40 0.82 -16.96 12.84
C GLU A 40 0.32 -15.78 13.68
N LEU A 41 -0.91 -15.33 13.44
CA LEU A 41 -1.52 -14.20 14.14
C LEU A 41 -2.39 -14.60 15.34
N ASP A 42 -2.54 -15.91 15.62
CA ASP A 42 -3.42 -16.44 16.67
C ASP A 42 -4.88 -15.94 16.55
N VAL A 43 -5.42 -15.96 15.33
CA VAL A 43 -6.77 -15.49 15.01
C VAL A 43 -7.62 -16.60 14.36
N SER A 44 -8.93 -16.36 14.26
CA SER A 44 -9.83 -17.29 13.57
C SER A 44 -9.62 -17.27 12.06
N ARG A 45 -9.86 -18.39 11.38
CA ARG A 45 -9.89 -18.44 9.91
C ARG A 45 -10.97 -17.54 9.31
N GLY A 46 -12.07 -17.33 10.05
CA GLY A 46 -13.14 -16.40 9.65
C GLY A 46 -12.61 -14.96 9.55
N SER A 47 -11.88 -14.50 10.57
CA SER A 47 -11.26 -13.17 10.58
C SER A 47 -10.26 -12.99 9.42
N VAL A 48 -9.47 -14.03 9.12
CA VAL A 48 -8.56 -13.99 7.95
C VAL A 48 -9.34 -13.86 6.64
N ARG A 49 -10.46 -14.57 6.48
CA ARG A 49 -11.31 -14.46 5.27
C ARG A 49 -11.92 -13.08 5.11
N GLU A 50 -12.40 -12.48 6.21
CA GLU A 50 -12.92 -11.11 6.18
C GLU A 50 -11.82 -10.13 5.75
N ALA A 51 -10.63 -10.26 6.31
CA ALA A 51 -9.48 -9.46 5.92
C ALA A 51 -9.11 -9.64 4.43
N LEU A 52 -9.11 -10.88 3.93
CA LEU A 52 -8.86 -11.13 2.50
C LEU A 52 -9.92 -10.50 1.60
N LEU A 53 -11.21 -10.49 2.00
CA LEU A 53 -12.25 -9.80 1.25
C LEU A 53 -12.06 -8.26 1.24
N LEU A 54 -11.52 -7.69 2.32
CA LEU A 54 -11.14 -6.28 2.35
C LEU A 54 -9.92 -6.02 1.48
N LEU A 55 -8.91 -6.88 1.55
CA LEU A 55 -7.67 -6.75 0.80
C LEU A 55 -7.88 -6.89 -0.71
N GLU A 56 -8.83 -7.72 -1.16
CA GLU A 56 -9.19 -7.86 -2.57
C GLU A 56 -9.59 -6.52 -3.21
N ARG A 57 -10.18 -5.60 -2.43
CA ARG A 57 -10.57 -4.26 -2.91
C ARG A 57 -9.37 -3.38 -3.27
N THR A 58 -8.20 -3.68 -2.74
CA THR A 58 -6.96 -2.97 -3.07
C THR A 58 -6.27 -3.51 -4.31
N HIS A 59 -6.80 -4.58 -4.90
CA HIS A 59 -6.23 -5.30 -6.04
C HIS A 59 -4.84 -5.92 -5.79
N LEU A 60 -4.40 -6.01 -4.54
CA LEU A 60 -3.17 -6.74 -4.18
C LEU A 60 -3.34 -8.26 -4.28
N ILE A 61 -4.59 -8.73 -4.17
CA ILE A 61 -4.94 -10.14 -4.30
C ILE A 61 -6.21 -10.31 -5.13
N GLU A 62 -6.42 -11.52 -5.65
CA GLU A 62 -7.66 -11.95 -6.28
C GLU A 62 -8.19 -13.22 -5.59
N ILE A 63 -9.51 -13.27 -5.35
CA ILE A 63 -10.16 -14.43 -4.73
C ILE A 63 -10.87 -15.29 -5.76
N PHE A 64 -10.37 -16.48 -5.98
CA PHE A 64 -10.95 -17.41 -6.94
C PHE A 64 -11.82 -18.47 -6.26
N PRO A 65 -13.01 -18.80 -6.81
CA PRO A 65 -13.82 -19.90 -6.30
C PRO A 65 -13.02 -21.22 -6.27
N ARG A 66 -13.04 -21.90 -5.16
CA ARG A 66 -12.36 -23.19 -4.91
C ARG A 66 -10.83 -23.14 -4.88
N ARG A 67 -10.19 -22.05 -5.32
CA ARG A 67 -8.73 -21.88 -5.31
C ARG A 67 -8.24 -21.01 -4.14
N GLY A 68 -9.12 -20.16 -3.60
CA GLY A 68 -8.80 -19.23 -2.51
C GLY A 68 -8.16 -17.93 -3.02
N ALA A 69 -7.53 -17.19 -2.11
CA ALA A 69 -6.86 -15.93 -2.41
C ALA A 69 -5.47 -16.19 -3.00
N ILE A 70 -5.14 -15.43 -4.03
CA ILE A 70 -3.86 -15.49 -4.76
C ILE A 70 -3.34 -14.05 -4.88
N VAL A 71 -2.05 -13.86 -4.68
CA VAL A 71 -1.38 -12.55 -4.88
C VAL A 71 -1.51 -12.16 -6.34
N SER A 72 -1.97 -10.94 -6.60
CA SER A 72 -2.19 -10.44 -7.96
C SER A 72 -0.89 -10.38 -8.75
N GLU A 73 -0.98 -10.73 -10.03
CA GLU A 73 0.11 -10.59 -10.99
C GLU A 73 -0.11 -9.33 -11.83
N MET A 74 0.89 -8.48 -11.94
CA MET A 74 0.82 -7.32 -12.82
C MET A 74 1.83 -7.45 -13.95
N SER A 75 1.35 -7.42 -15.19
CA SER A 75 2.25 -7.35 -16.33
C SER A 75 3.01 -6.01 -16.37
N ALA A 76 4.22 -6.03 -16.93
CA ALA A 76 5.01 -4.81 -17.10
C ALA A 76 4.23 -3.70 -17.86
N GLN A 77 3.34 -4.08 -18.77
CA GLN A 77 2.49 -3.14 -19.50
C GLN A 77 1.45 -2.47 -18.58
N GLN A 78 0.84 -3.23 -17.66
CA GLN A 78 -0.11 -2.69 -16.68
C GLN A 78 0.60 -1.77 -15.69
N VAL A 79 1.76 -2.16 -15.19
CA VAL A 79 2.61 -1.32 -14.32
C VAL A 79 2.94 -0.01 -15.03
N LYS A 80 3.40 -0.08 -16.30
CA LYS A 80 3.71 1.11 -17.09
C LYS A 80 2.48 2.01 -17.25
N ALA A 81 1.32 1.45 -17.60
CA ALA A 81 0.08 2.22 -17.77
C ALA A 81 -0.36 2.92 -16.46
N LEU A 82 -0.18 2.25 -15.31
CA LEU A 82 -0.46 2.82 -13.99
C LEU A 82 0.47 4.03 -13.72
N PHE A 83 1.78 3.86 -13.95
CA PHE A 83 2.73 4.96 -13.80
C PHE A 83 2.44 6.13 -14.74
N ASP A 84 2.17 5.87 -16.02
CA ASP A 84 1.83 6.91 -17.00
C ASP A 84 0.58 7.70 -16.55
N THR A 85 -0.45 7.02 -16.01
CA THR A 85 -1.67 7.64 -15.49
C THR A 85 -1.37 8.49 -14.24
N ASN A 86 -0.60 7.96 -13.29
CA ASN A 86 -0.20 8.71 -12.10
C ASN A 86 0.61 9.96 -12.45
N MET A 87 1.56 9.85 -13.38
CA MET A 87 2.36 10.98 -13.84
C MET A 87 1.49 12.07 -14.49
N MET A 88 0.47 11.69 -15.26
CA MET A 88 -0.48 12.64 -15.85
C MET A 88 -1.28 13.37 -14.76
N LEU A 89 -1.79 12.65 -13.76
CA LEU A 89 -2.55 13.24 -12.65
C LEU A 89 -1.68 14.16 -11.80
N LEU A 90 -0.48 13.70 -11.43
CA LEU A 90 0.49 14.50 -10.67
C LEU A 90 0.91 15.76 -11.44
N GLY A 91 1.17 15.63 -12.75
CA GLY A 91 1.48 16.78 -13.61
C GLY A 91 0.37 17.82 -13.61
N HIS A 92 -0.90 17.38 -13.69
CA HIS A 92 -2.05 18.29 -13.62
C HIS A 92 -2.17 18.95 -12.23
N ILE A 93 -1.98 18.20 -11.14
CA ILE A 93 -2.00 18.73 -9.78
C ILE A 93 -0.91 19.79 -9.59
N VAL A 94 0.33 19.49 -10.01
CA VAL A 94 1.46 20.42 -9.91
C VAL A 94 1.19 21.70 -10.73
N GLN A 95 0.64 21.58 -11.93
CA GLN A 95 0.22 22.72 -12.74
C GLN A 95 -0.80 23.60 -11.99
N ARG A 96 -1.84 22.99 -11.42
CA ARG A 96 -2.86 23.70 -10.65
C ARG A 96 -2.30 24.40 -9.42
N ILE A 97 -1.41 23.73 -8.69
CA ILE A 97 -0.73 24.31 -7.51
C ILE A 97 0.13 25.49 -7.94
N SER A 98 0.86 25.39 -9.06
CA SER A 98 1.74 26.45 -9.54
C SER A 98 1.01 27.77 -9.86
N GLU A 99 -0.28 27.69 -10.24
CA GLU A 99 -1.12 28.87 -10.49
C GLU A 99 -1.48 29.65 -9.22
N THR A 100 -1.49 28.97 -8.05
CA THR A 100 -1.86 29.54 -6.75
C THR A 100 -0.68 29.60 -5.77
N TRP A 101 0.52 29.27 -6.23
CA TRP A 101 1.71 29.11 -5.43
C TRP A 101 2.08 30.37 -4.63
N ARG A 102 2.38 30.18 -3.34
CA ARG A 102 2.88 31.24 -2.46
C ARG A 102 4.31 30.91 -2.04
N ALA A 103 5.16 31.91 -1.95
CA ALA A 103 6.58 31.74 -1.68
C ALA A 103 6.90 30.98 -0.37
N HIS A 104 6.05 31.11 0.67
CA HIS A 104 6.25 30.41 1.95
C HIS A 104 5.93 28.90 1.90
N GLU A 105 5.26 28.42 0.85
CA GLU A 105 4.98 27.00 0.64
C GLU A 105 6.21 26.27 0.08
N ALA A 106 7.15 27.01 -0.53
CA ALA A 106 8.39 26.46 -1.05
C ALA A 106 9.28 25.87 0.06
N ASP A 107 9.33 26.53 1.21
CA ASP A 107 10.17 26.10 2.34
C ASP A 107 9.74 24.75 2.89
N GLN A 108 8.42 24.51 2.96
CA GLN A 108 7.87 23.24 3.43
C GLN A 108 8.17 22.07 2.45
N LEU A 109 8.01 22.34 1.15
CA LEU A 109 8.34 21.33 0.12
C LEU A 109 9.84 21.05 0.07
N GLN A 110 10.68 22.04 0.25
CA GLN A 110 12.12 21.85 0.27
C GLN A 110 12.53 20.99 1.46
N LEU A 111 11.96 21.23 2.65
CA LEU A 111 12.22 20.43 3.84
C LEU A 111 11.79 18.96 3.63
N LEU A 112 10.60 18.75 3.07
CA LEU A 112 10.12 17.40 2.75
C LEU A 112 11.03 16.69 1.74
N LEU A 113 11.46 17.40 0.70
CA LEU A 113 12.38 16.86 -0.30
C LEU A 113 13.73 16.45 0.32
N GLU A 114 14.27 17.26 1.22
CA GLU A 114 15.51 16.94 1.94
C GLU A 114 15.37 15.68 2.79
N GLN A 115 14.26 15.53 3.52
CA GLN A 115 13.95 14.33 4.28
C GLN A 115 13.84 13.07 3.40
N LEU A 116 13.12 13.17 2.29
CA LEU A 116 12.99 12.05 1.32
C LEU A 116 14.35 11.65 0.74
N LEU A 117 15.20 12.62 0.39
CA LEU A 117 16.55 12.35 -0.12
C LEU A 117 17.45 11.69 0.94
N GLU A 118 17.30 12.02 2.20
CA GLU A 118 18.01 11.35 3.30
C GLU A 118 17.60 9.88 3.43
N HIS A 119 16.29 9.57 3.38
CA HIS A 119 15.79 8.20 3.42
C HIS A 119 16.27 7.37 2.23
N VAL A 120 16.26 7.95 1.02
CA VAL A 120 16.82 7.30 -0.18
C VAL A 120 18.31 6.99 -0.02
N LYS A 121 19.12 7.94 0.50
CA LYS A 121 20.55 7.74 0.72
C LYS A 121 20.84 6.68 1.79
N ALA A 122 19.99 6.60 2.81
CA ALA A 122 20.09 5.62 3.87
C ALA A 122 19.60 4.21 3.42
N GLY A 123 18.94 4.10 2.26
CA GLY A 123 18.30 2.86 1.82
C GLY A 123 17.09 2.46 2.67
N ASP A 124 16.53 3.41 3.42
CA ASP A 124 15.38 3.19 4.31
C ASP A 124 14.08 3.35 3.53
N ILE A 125 13.69 2.25 2.87
CA ILE A 125 12.51 2.20 2.00
C ILE A 125 11.22 2.44 2.80
N GLU A 126 11.13 1.92 4.02
CA GLU A 126 9.95 2.05 4.88
C GLU A 126 9.68 3.52 5.20
N LYS A 127 10.67 4.24 5.75
CA LYS A 127 10.54 5.66 6.05
C LYS A 127 10.35 6.54 4.82
N PHE A 128 10.89 6.11 3.67
CA PHE A 128 10.63 6.82 2.41
C PHE A 128 9.14 6.78 2.05
N TYR A 129 8.50 5.61 2.16
CA TYR A 129 7.06 5.50 1.91
C TYR A 129 6.22 6.21 2.97
N ASP A 130 6.54 6.09 4.25
CA ASP A 130 5.84 6.79 5.34
C ASP A 130 5.89 8.32 5.21
N ALA A 131 6.94 8.86 4.60
CA ALA A 131 7.05 10.30 4.37
C ALA A 131 6.27 10.80 3.14
N ILE A 132 5.84 9.89 2.26
CA ILE A 132 5.06 10.22 1.06
C ILE A 132 3.54 10.10 1.32
N PHE A 133 3.13 9.15 2.15
CA PHE A 133 1.73 8.80 2.40
C PHE A 133 1.30 9.12 3.82
#